data_cf4a742d480082b5d17a07dff76373fc
#
_entry.id   cf4a742d480082b5d17a07dff76373fc
#
_cell.length_a   1.000
_cell.length_b   1.000
_cell.length_c   1.000
_cell.angle_alpha   90.00
_cell.angle_beta   90.00
_cell.angle_gamma   90.00
#
_symmetry.space_group_name_H-M   'P 1'
#
loop_
_entity.id
_entity.type
_entity.pdbx_description
1 polymer ?
#
loop_
_entity_poly.entity_id
_entity_poly.type
_entity_poly.pdbx_seq_one_letter_code
_entity_poly.pdbx_strand_id
1 'polypeptide(L)'
;VNLTDTKTIRFFVDLKSLLDPRASSADIVVSHYTEIAKKRGYLTKETQFSKKLFPITQFINRDYGIWMNEFKAYLKDVEGISEKEADNYYRQIMNVLDHVWFQYKIPVVQLPTSMTLDSVAEIFEKINSKGTQLGVFDLLNARFTRYDVNLRSLWDDSKANFENITQMNKEIGKDSQKFMLQALCLYKKGYCRRRELLTLDSSYTELGQFQKERFEEDWKKISEHISKTIDKLMSQRESGFGAVKFAIIPYTVTIPVIASLLYKIANRDDRPKCMSKIETWYWSVVLSDSYSSSTDSK
;
A
#
# COMPACT_ATOMS: atom_id res chain seq x y z
N VAL A 1 -17.86 7.94 -8.36
CA VAL A 1 -17.48 6.54 -8.16
C VAL A 1 -18.14 6.08 -6.87
N ASN A 2 -19.12 5.19 -6.98
CA ASN A 2 -19.82 4.64 -5.83
C ASN A 2 -18.83 3.86 -4.95
N LEU A 3 -18.65 4.30 -3.72
CA LEU A 3 -17.88 3.65 -2.64
C LEU A 3 -18.52 2.34 -2.12
N THR A 4 -19.32 1.66 -2.94
CA THR A 4 -20.14 0.51 -2.53
C THR A 4 -19.53 -0.86 -2.80
N ASP A 5 -18.27 -0.95 -3.24
CA ASP A 5 -17.63 -2.25 -3.51
C ASP A 5 -16.38 -2.52 -2.65
N THR A 6 -16.41 -2.06 -1.39
CA THR A 6 -15.46 -2.53 -0.38
C THR A 6 -15.80 -3.98 -0.03
N LYS A 7 -15.06 -4.93 -0.58
CA LYS A 7 -15.14 -6.35 -0.20
C LYS A 7 -14.79 -6.48 1.28
N THR A 8 -15.80 -6.45 2.13
CA THR A 8 -15.64 -6.59 3.59
C THR A 8 -15.19 -8.02 3.90
N ILE A 9 -14.13 -8.16 4.70
CA ILE A 9 -13.63 -9.46 5.18
C ILE A 9 -14.15 -9.68 6.60
N ARG A 10 -14.60 -10.90 6.90
CA ARG A 10 -14.99 -11.38 8.22
C ARG A 10 -13.91 -12.29 8.76
N PHE A 11 -13.53 -12.07 10.00
CA PHE A 11 -12.54 -12.86 10.72
C PHE A 11 -13.21 -13.68 11.82
N PHE A 12 -12.77 -14.93 11.94
CA PHE A 12 -13.21 -15.87 12.94
C PHE A 12 -12.00 -16.53 13.60
N VAL A 13 -12.17 -16.96 14.83
CA VAL A 13 -11.19 -17.81 15.52
C VAL A 13 -11.74 -19.24 15.51
N ASP A 14 -10.98 -20.19 14.99
CA ASP A 14 -11.27 -21.61 15.12
C ASP A 14 -10.93 -22.06 16.55
N LEU A 15 -11.95 -22.33 17.35
CA LEU A 15 -11.79 -22.67 18.77
C LEU A 15 -11.14 -24.03 18.99
N LYS A 16 -11.17 -24.94 18.00
CA LYS A 16 -10.47 -26.22 18.09
C LYS A 16 -8.98 -25.99 17.93
N SER A 17 -8.59 -25.25 16.89
CA SER A 17 -7.20 -24.89 16.62
C SER A 17 -6.62 -24.00 17.71
N LEU A 18 -7.44 -23.10 18.31
CA LEU A 18 -7.01 -22.24 19.42
C LEU A 18 -6.52 -23.04 20.64
N LEU A 19 -7.12 -24.20 20.89
CA LEU A 19 -6.77 -25.06 22.03
C LEU A 19 -5.77 -26.17 21.66
N ASP A 20 -5.36 -26.31 20.40
CA ASP A 20 -4.30 -27.24 20.00
C ASP A 20 -2.93 -26.57 20.12
N PRO A 21 -2.04 -27.05 21.00
CA PRO A 21 -0.69 -26.49 21.16
C PRO A 21 0.18 -26.56 19.91
N ARG A 22 -0.21 -27.36 18.92
CA ARG A 22 0.55 -27.54 17.65
C ARG A 22 0.02 -26.65 16.52
N ALA A 23 -1.12 -25.99 16.73
CA ALA A 23 -1.71 -25.13 15.70
C ALA A 23 -0.87 -23.85 15.49
N SER A 24 -0.69 -23.49 14.24
CA SER A 24 -0.08 -22.23 13.88
C SER A 24 -1.10 -21.08 13.94
N SER A 25 -0.63 -19.83 13.97
CA SER A 25 -1.53 -18.66 13.91
C SER A 25 -2.42 -18.65 12.64
N ALA A 26 -1.94 -19.24 11.54
CA ALA A 26 -2.69 -19.36 10.30
C ALA A 26 -3.85 -20.38 10.42
N ASP A 27 -3.73 -21.37 11.28
CA ASP A 27 -4.78 -22.36 11.54
C ASP A 27 -5.84 -21.80 12.50
N ILE A 28 -5.44 -20.90 13.40
CA ILE A 28 -6.32 -20.32 14.42
C ILE A 28 -7.23 -19.24 13.85
N VAL A 29 -6.71 -18.37 12.97
CA VAL A 29 -7.47 -17.24 12.42
C VAL A 29 -7.97 -17.55 11.02
N VAL A 30 -9.28 -17.64 10.87
CA VAL A 30 -9.95 -17.91 9.60
C VAL A 30 -10.58 -16.62 9.07
N SER A 31 -10.30 -16.27 7.81
CA SER A 31 -10.85 -15.08 7.17
C SER A 31 -11.60 -15.42 5.90
N HIS A 32 -12.75 -14.77 5.68
CA HIS A 32 -13.56 -14.90 4.48
C HIS A 32 -14.15 -13.56 4.05
N TYR A 33 -14.24 -13.32 2.74
CA TYR A 33 -15.11 -12.25 2.25
C TYR A 33 -16.54 -12.43 2.74
N THR A 34 -17.23 -11.34 3.07
CA THR A 34 -18.57 -11.37 3.65
C THR A 34 -19.54 -12.20 2.82
N GLU A 35 -19.50 -12.11 1.50
CA GLU A 35 -20.34 -12.89 0.60
C GLU A 35 -20.08 -14.41 0.72
N ILE A 36 -18.81 -14.82 0.85
CA ILE A 36 -18.44 -16.22 1.05
C ILE A 36 -18.88 -16.68 2.45
N ALA A 37 -18.66 -15.87 3.48
CA ALA A 37 -19.08 -16.17 4.85
C ALA A 37 -20.60 -16.33 4.93
N LYS A 38 -21.37 -15.47 4.25
CA LYS A 38 -22.83 -15.56 4.13
C LYS A 38 -23.27 -16.84 3.44
N LYS A 39 -22.68 -17.14 2.26
CA LYS A 39 -22.99 -18.36 1.50
C LYS A 39 -22.72 -19.64 2.30
N ARG A 40 -21.68 -19.64 3.16
CA ARG A 40 -21.33 -20.77 4.04
C ARG A 40 -22.09 -20.79 5.35
N GLY A 41 -22.98 -19.84 5.60
CA GLY A 41 -23.76 -19.72 6.83
C GLY A 41 -22.95 -19.25 8.05
N TYR A 42 -21.68 -18.83 7.92
CA TYR A 42 -20.81 -18.45 9.04
C TYR A 42 -21.26 -17.19 9.79
N LEU A 43 -22.29 -16.51 9.29
CA LEU A 43 -22.87 -15.35 9.95
C LEU A 43 -24.01 -15.72 10.92
N THR A 44 -24.48 -16.97 10.94
CA THR A 44 -25.49 -17.46 11.88
C THR A 44 -24.86 -18.13 13.08
N LYS A 45 -25.46 -17.96 14.27
CA LYS A 45 -24.97 -18.55 15.53
C LYS A 45 -24.92 -20.08 15.47
N GLU A 46 -25.91 -20.71 14.85
CA GLU A 46 -26.00 -22.18 14.72
C GLU A 46 -24.75 -22.71 13.96
N THR A 47 -24.41 -22.10 12.86
CA THR A 47 -23.22 -22.50 12.08
C THR A 47 -21.92 -22.17 12.82
N GLN A 48 -21.85 -21.02 13.48
CA GLN A 48 -20.70 -20.66 14.30
C GLN A 48 -20.45 -21.67 15.40
N PHE A 49 -21.49 -22.07 16.11
CA PHE A 49 -21.41 -23.06 17.19
C PHE A 49 -21.05 -24.45 16.68
N SER A 50 -21.74 -24.95 15.64
CA SER A 50 -21.47 -26.28 15.08
C SER A 50 -20.08 -26.42 14.48
N LYS A 51 -19.54 -25.32 13.89
CA LYS A 51 -18.19 -25.28 13.34
C LYS A 51 -17.14 -24.82 14.35
N LYS A 52 -17.55 -24.39 15.55
CA LYS A 52 -16.68 -23.85 16.60
C LYS A 52 -15.89 -22.62 16.11
N LEU A 53 -16.55 -21.77 15.33
CA LEU A 53 -16.00 -20.53 14.75
C LEU A 53 -16.45 -19.33 15.57
N PHE A 54 -15.56 -18.76 16.36
CA PHE A 54 -15.84 -17.57 17.17
C PHE A 54 -15.63 -16.30 16.32
N PRO A 55 -16.66 -15.45 16.13
CA PRO A 55 -16.52 -14.21 15.37
C PRO A 55 -15.67 -13.18 16.14
N ILE A 56 -14.61 -12.65 15.53
CA ILE A 56 -13.76 -11.64 16.19
C ILE A 56 -14.55 -10.35 16.51
N THR A 57 -15.62 -10.06 15.80
CA THR A 57 -16.51 -8.93 16.09
C THR A 57 -17.10 -9.00 17.51
N GLN A 58 -17.40 -10.19 18.03
CA GLN A 58 -17.88 -10.36 19.40
C GLN A 58 -16.80 -9.97 20.43
N PHE A 59 -15.53 -10.26 20.13
CA PHE A 59 -14.41 -9.86 20.96
C PHE A 59 -14.23 -8.33 20.97
N ILE A 60 -14.24 -7.71 19.80
CA ILE A 60 -14.06 -6.26 19.66
C ILE A 60 -15.20 -5.48 20.33
N ASN A 61 -16.44 -5.95 20.20
CA ASN A 61 -17.63 -5.32 20.81
C ASN A 61 -17.78 -5.61 22.31
N ARG A 62 -16.91 -6.40 22.91
CA ARG A 62 -16.99 -6.88 24.30
C ARG A 62 -18.21 -7.78 24.60
N ASP A 63 -18.81 -8.38 23.58
CA ASP A 63 -19.98 -9.26 23.70
C ASP A 63 -19.59 -10.75 23.79
N TYR A 64 -18.26 -11.02 23.85
CA TYR A 64 -17.74 -12.39 23.81
C TYR A 64 -18.22 -13.25 24.99
N GLY A 65 -18.45 -12.67 26.17
CA GLY A 65 -19.01 -13.39 27.30
C GLY A 65 -20.43 -13.90 27.04
N ILE A 66 -21.29 -13.12 26.39
CA ILE A 66 -22.65 -13.50 26.00
C ILE A 66 -22.57 -14.63 24.97
N TRP A 67 -21.78 -14.46 23.90
CA TRP A 67 -21.63 -15.49 22.89
C TRP A 67 -21.08 -16.80 23.45
N MET A 68 -20.12 -16.74 24.36
CA MET A 68 -19.52 -17.92 25.00
C MET A 68 -20.48 -18.65 25.91
N ASN A 69 -21.37 -17.94 26.62
CA ASN A 69 -22.41 -18.57 27.44
C ASN A 69 -23.43 -19.31 26.58
N GLU A 70 -23.88 -18.72 25.48
CA GLU A 70 -24.78 -19.37 24.51
C GLU A 70 -24.10 -20.59 23.85
N PHE A 71 -22.80 -20.47 23.51
CA PHE A 71 -22.02 -21.58 22.97
C PHE A 71 -21.87 -22.73 23.97
N LYS A 72 -21.67 -22.44 25.27
CA LYS A 72 -21.65 -23.43 26.32
C LYS A 72 -23.00 -24.15 26.43
N ALA A 73 -24.12 -23.42 26.38
CA ALA A 73 -25.45 -24.02 26.36
C ALA A 73 -25.64 -24.94 25.15
N TYR A 74 -25.21 -24.48 23.93
CA TYR A 74 -25.25 -25.30 22.72
C TYR A 74 -24.45 -26.60 22.86
N LEU A 75 -23.26 -26.57 23.45
CA LEU A 75 -22.45 -27.77 23.69
C LEU A 75 -23.15 -28.79 24.56
N LYS A 76 -23.90 -28.34 25.59
CA LYS A 76 -24.69 -29.21 26.50
C LYS A 76 -25.94 -29.75 25.82
N ASP A 77 -26.73 -28.84 25.25
CA ASP A 77 -28.10 -29.14 24.83
C ASP A 77 -28.15 -29.83 23.45
N VAL A 78 -27.20 -29.55 22.56
CA VAL A 78 -27.18 -30.07 21.19
C VAL A 78 -26.09 -31.11 20.97
N GLU A 79 -24.87 -30.87 21.48
CA GLU A 79 -23.76 -31.83 21.31
C GLU A 79 -23.73 -32.90 22.42
N GLY A 80 -24.54 -32.75 23.47
CA GLY A 80 -24.67 -33.75 24.58
C GLY A 80 -23.41 -33.83 25.46
N ILE A 81 -22.57 -32.79 25.45
CA ILE A 81 -21.33 -32.74 26.26
C ILE A 81 -21.72 -32.55 27.74
N SER A 82 -21.02 -33.24 28.63
CA SER A 82 -21.29 -33.10 30.09
C SER A 82 -21.02 -31.66 30.54
N GLU A 83 -21.77 -31.23 31.59
CA GLU A 83 -21.60 -29.86 32.12
C GLU A 83 -20.16 -29.55 32.52
N LYS A 84 -19.50 -30.54 33.15
CA LYS A 84 -18.10 -30.39 33.56
C LYS A 84 -17.13 -30.16 32.36
N GLU A 85 -17.36 -30.87 31.26
CA GLU A 85 -16.55 -30.72 30.04
C GLU A 85 -16.86 -29.40 29.34
N ALA A 86 -18.13 -29.00 29.25
CA ALA A 86 -18.53 -27.72 28.70
C ALA A 86 -17.95 -26.53 29.49
N ASP A 87 -17.92 -26.64 30.82
CA ASP A 87 -17.31 -25.68 31.73
C ASP A 87 -15.79 -25.60 31.55
N ASN A 88 -15.12 -26.72 31.36
CA ASN A 88 -13.69 -26.76 31.13
C ASN A 88 -13.35 -26.11 29.79
N TYR A 89 -14.10 -26.46 28.75
CA TYR A 89 -13.93 -25.87 27.42
C TYR A 89 -14.14 -24.34 27.43
N TYR A 90 -15.23 -23.88 28.06
CA TYR A 90 -15.55 -22.49 28.30
C TYR A 90 -14.39 -21.75 28.99
N ARG A 91 -13.91 -22.31 30.14
CA ARG A 91 -12.84 -21.69 30.91
C ARG A 91 -11.52 -21.57 30.14
N GLN A 92 -11.15 -22.59 29.37
CA GLN A 92 -9.93 -22.54 28.58
C GLN A 92 -9.98 -21.42 27.53
N ILE A 93 -11.09 -21.28 26.82
CA ILE A 93 -11.24 -20.22 25.79
C ILE A 93 -11.30 -18.85 26.46
N MET A 94 -12.08 -18.69 27.52
CA MET A 94 -12.18 -17.43 28.25
C MET A 94 -10.83 -16.95 28.78
N ASN A 95 -10.03 -17.87 29.32
CA ASN A 95 -8.67 -17.51 29.77
C ASN A 95 -7.79 -16.95 28.65
N VAL A 96 -7.90 -17.50 27.44
CA VAL A 96 -7.16 -16.97 26.27
C VAL A 96 -7.70 -15.60 25.87
N LEU A 97 -9.01 -15.45 25.75
CA LEU A 97 -9.63 -14.18 25.35
C LEU A 97 -9.36 -13.06 26.37
N ASP A 98 -9.49 -13.37 27.66
CA ASP A 98 -9.20 -12.42 28.75
C ASP A 98 -7.71 -12.07 28.81
N HIS A 99 -6.83 -13.05 28.60
CA HIS A 99 -5.39 -12.78 28.53
C HIS A 99 -5.07 -11.80 27.38
N VAL A 100 -5.61 -12.03 26.18
CA VAL A 100 -5.42 -11.12 25.04
C VAL A 100 -6.01 -9.75 25.34
N TRP A 101 -7.20 -9.68 25.96
CA TRP A 101 -7.89 -8.43 26.21
C TRP A 101 -7.22 -7.57 27.29
N PHE A 102 -6.79 -8.17 28.39
CA PHE A 102 -6.29 -7.43 29.56
C PHE A 102 -4.76 -7.36 29.63
N GLN A 103 -4.06 -8.32 29.03
CA GLN A 103 -2.61 -8.42 29.20
C GLN A 103 -1.81 -8.11 27.92
N TYR A 104 -2.44 -8.26 26.75
CA TYR A 104 -1.75 -7.92 25.50
C TYR A 104 -1.60 -6.41 25.36
N LYS A 105 -0.33 -5.96 25.35
CA LYS A 105 0.02 -4.54 25.18
C LYS A 105 0.51 -4.30 23.77
N ILE A 106 -0.14 -3.37 23.08
CA ILE A 106 0.35 -2.88 21.78
C ILE A 106 1.41 -1.82 22.09
N PRO A 107 2.68 -2.04 21.70
CA PRO A 107 3.72 -1.04 21.88
C PRO A 107 3.40 0.19 21.01
N VAL A 108 3.34 1.36 21.62
CA VAL A 108 3.10 2.64 20.93
C VAL A 108 4.33 3.52 21.10
N VAL A 109 4.89 3.98 19.99
CA VAL A 109 5.96 4.98 19.98
C VAL A 109 5.34 6.32 19.60
N GLN A 110 5.29 7.25 20.54
CA GLN A 110 4.81 8.61 20.31
C GLN A 110 5.97 9.50 19.91
N LEU A 111 5.92 10.06 18.71
CA LEU A 111 6.95 10.97 18.23
C LEU A 111 6.60 12.42 18.61
N PRO A 112 7.58 13.24 19.03
CA PRO A 112 7.37 14.66 19.31
C PRO A 112 6.87 15.42 18.06
N THR A 113 5.95 16.35 18.25
CA THR A 113 5.41 17.19 17.16
C THR A 113 6.46 18.13 16.55
N SER A 114 7.55 18.41 17.25
CA SER A 114 8.69 19.21 16.78
C SER A 114 9.63 18.44 15.84
N MET A 115 9.44 17.14 15.67
CA MET A 115 10.31 16.31 14.84
C MET A 115 10.19 16.66 13.38
N THR A 116 11.32 16.66 12.64
CA THR A 116 11.31 16.89 11.20
C THR A 116 10.70 15.69 10.47
N LEU A 117 10.10 15.92 9.30
CA LEU A 117 9.54 14.85 8.47
C LEU A 117 10.58 13.81 8.06
N ASP A 118 11.83 14.23 7.82
CA ASP A 118 12.93 13.31 7.50
C ASP A 118 13.21 12.35 8.65
N SER A 119 13.27 12.87 9.88
CA SER A 119 13.47 12.05 11.09
C SER A 119 12.30 11.09 11.32
N VAL A 120 11.06 11.56 11.09
CA VAL A 120 9.86 10.70 11.19
C VAL A 120 9.93 9.57 10.16
N ALA A 121 10.28 9.88 8.91
CA ALA A 121 10.40 8.89 7.84
C ALA A 121 11.50 7.85 8.14
N GLU A 122 12.66 8.30 8.66
CA GLU A 122 13.76 7.41 9.02
C GLU A 122 13.38 6.46 10.18
N ILE A 123 12.72 6.97 11.22
CA ILE A 123 12.22 6.15 12.34
C ILE A 123 11.19 5.15 11.84
N PHE A 124 10.30 5.59 10.96
CA PHE A 124 9.24 4.74 10.38
C PHE A 124 9.84 3.59 9.57
N GLU A 125 10.86 3.86 8.74
CA GLU A 125 11.59 2.82 8.00
C GLU A 125 12.31 1.84 8.93
N LYS A 126 12.98 2.34 9.97
CA LYS A 126 13.67 1.49 10.97
C LYS A 126 12.72 0.58 11.73
N ILE A 127 11.57 1.09 12.18
CA ILE A 127 10.56 0.29 12.90
C ILE A 127 9.97 -0.79 11.98
N ASN A 128 9.74 -0.47 10.71
CA ASN A 128 9.14 -1.39 9.73
C ASN A 128 10.14 -2.34 9.07
N SER A 129 11.43 -2.29 9.41
CA SER A 129 12.47 -3.13 8.81
C SER A 129 12.24 -4.64 8.99
N LYS A 130 11.48 -5.06 10.01
CA LYS A 130 11.14 -6.46 10.30
C LYS A 130 9.73 -6.89 9.86
N GLY A 131 8.94 -5.98 9.23
CA GLY A 131 7.57 -6.24 8.80
C GLY A 131 7.35 -5.85 7.34
N THR A 132 6.09 -5.48 7.00
CA THR A 132 5.79 -4.90 5.68
C THR A 132 6.43 -3.52 5.61
N GLN A 133 7.51 -3.41 4.84
CA GLN A 133 8.20 -2.13 4.68
C GLN A 133 7.26 -1.10 4.07
N LEU A 134 7.03 -0.02 4.81
CA LEU A 134 6.30 1.15 4.34
C LEU A 134 7.29 2.11 3.70
N GLY A 135 7.06 2.40 2.42
CA GLY A 135 7.90 3.28 1.63
C GLY A 135 7.50 4.75 1.74
N VAL A 136 8.29 5.61 1.09
CA VAL A 136 8.01 7.06 0.96
C VAL A 136 6.60 7.29 0.36
N PHE A 137 6.17 6.44 -0.56
CA PHE A 137 4.83 6.53 -1.15
C PHE A 137 3.71 6.37 -0.12
N ASP A 138 3.83 5.37 0.79
CA ASP A 138 2.82 5.14 1.84
C ASP A 138 2.75 6.30 2.83
N LEU A 139 3.91 6.86 3.19
CA LEU A 139 4.01 8.03 4.06
C LEU A 139 3.35 9.27 3.42
N LEU A 140 3.63 9.50 2.14
CA LEU A 140 3.00 10.60 1.40
C LEU A 140 1.52 10.36 1.19
N ASN A 141 1.08 9.12 0.93
CA ASN A 141 -0.35 8.81 0.83
C ASN A 141 -1.09 9.19 2.14
N ALA A 142 -0.54 8.83 3.31
CA ALA A 142 -1.10 9.23 4.58
C ALA A 142 -1.12 10.76 4.76
N ARG A 143 -0.07 11.47 4.31
CA ARG A 143 0.01 12.93 4.36
C ARG A 143 -1.01 13.61 3.44
N PHE A 144 -1.21 13.11 2.23
CA PHE A 144 -2.14 13.66 1.24
C PHE A 144 -3.60 13.39 1.58
N THR A 145 -3.90 12.39 2.42
CA THR A 145 -5.24 12.10 2.92
C THR A 145 -5.88 13.31 3.64
N ARG A 146 -5.10 14.14 4.31
CA ARG A 146 -5.59 15.38 4.95
C ARG A 146 -6.13 16.40 3.96
N TYR A 147 -5.80 16.27 2.69
CA TYR A 147 -6.28 17.11 1.58
C TYR A 147 -7.34 16.38 0.74
N ASP A 148 -7.86 15.27 1.26
CA ASP A 148 -8.80 14.40 0.55
C ASP A 148 -8.25 13.89 -0.80
N VAL A 149 -6.94 13.62 -0.85
CA VAL A 149 -6.24 12.99 -1.98
C VAL A 149 -5.77 11.60 -1.58
N ASN A 150 -6.16 10.61 -2.36
CA ASN A 150 -5.73 9.22 -2.20
C ASN A 150 -4.74 8.85 -3.31
N LEU A 151 -3.44 8.86 -2.98
CA LEU A 151 -2.40 8.54 -3.96
C LEU A 151 -2.48 7.10 -4.48
N ARG A 152 -3.02 6.15 -3.70
CA ARG A 152 -3.19 4.77 -4.15
C ARG A 152 -4.27 4.67 -5.23
N SER A 153 -5.40 5.38 -5.05
CA SER A 153 -6.43 5.46 -6.08
C SER A 153 -5.89 6.06 -7.37
N LEU A 154 -5.18 7.20 -7.29
CA LEU A 154 -4.55 7.83 -8.44
C LEU A 154 -3.54 6.92 -9.14
N TRP A 155 -2.79 6.12 -8.37
CA TRP A 155 -1.87 5.12 -8.92
C TRP A 155 -2.61 3.97 -9.62
N ASP A 156 -3.68 3.47 -9.02
CA ASP A 156 -4.49 2.40 -9.63
C ASP A 156 -5.15 2.87 -10.93
N ASP A 157 -5.64 4.10 -10.96
CA ASP A 157 -6.17 4.74 -12.17
C ASP A 157 -5.07 4.90 -13.24
N SER A 158 -3.85 5.27 -12.84
CA SER A 158 -2.72 5.36 -13.77
C SER A 158 -2.40 4.00 -14.42
N LYS A 159 -2.41 2.91 -13.64
CA LYS A 159 -2.21 1.56 -14.17
C LYS A 159 -3.35 1.11 -15.10
N ALA A 160 -4.58 1.46 -14.74
CA ALA A 160 -5.75 1.11 -15.55
C ALA A 160 -5.76 1.82 -16.91
N ASN A 161 -5.26 3.06 -16.96
CA ASN A 161 -5.25 3.86 -18.18
C ASN A 161 -4.00 3.65 -19.06
N PHE A 162 -2.88 3.16 -18.50
CA PHE A 162 -1.61 3.01 -19.20
C PHE A 162 -0.98 1.64 -18.95
N GLU A 163 -1.02 0.77 -19.96
CA GLU A 163 -0.45 -0.59 -19.89
C GLU A 163 1.05 -0.58 -19.55
N ASN A 164 1.80 0.39 -20.08
CA ASN A 164 3.22 0.56 -19.81
C ASN A 164 3.51 0.80 -18.32
N ILE A 165 2.63 1.52 -17.61
CA ILE A 165 2.76 1.72 -16.16
C ILE A 165 2.48 0.41 -15.41
N THR A 166 1.53 -0.38 -15.90
CA THR A 166 1.27 -1.72 -15.35
C THR A 166 2.46 -2.64 -15.55
N GLN A 167 3.09 -2.62 -16.73
CA GLN A 167 4.31 -3.36 -17.00
C GLN A 167 5.46 -2.90 -16.10
N MET A 168 5.70 -1.59 -16.00
CA MET A 168 6.69 -1.01 -15.09
C MET A 168 6.48 -1.51 -13.65
N ASN A 169 5.24 -1.53 -13.18
CA ASN A 169 4.93 -2.01 -11.82
C ASN A 169 5.23 -3.51 -11.63
N LYS A 170 5.06 -4.34 -12.65
CA LYS A 170 5.43 -5.76 -12.62
C LYS A 170 6.94 -5.95 -12.52
N GLU A 171 7.72 -5.15 -13.23
CA GLU A 171 9.18 -5.28 -13.32
C GLU A 171 9.92 -4.66 -12.13
N ILE A 172 9.49 -3.48 -11.67
CA ILE A 172 10.18 -2.70 -10.61
C ILE A 172 9.48 -2.88 -9.24
N GLY A 173 8.22 -3.35 -9.22
CA GLY A 173 7.46 -3.49 -7.99
C GLY A 173 7.09 -2.14 -7.36
N LYS A 174 7.21 -2.03 -6.03
CA LYS A 174 6.79 -0.84 -5.26
C LYS A 174 7.55 0.44 -5.61
N ASP A 175 8.77 0.34 -6.14
CA ASP A 175 9.55 1.53 -6.53
C ASP A 175 8.94 2.28 -7.71
N SER A 176 8.11 1.62 -8.52
CA SER A 176 7.37 2.26 -9.61
C SER A 176 6.44 3.39 -9.13
N GLN A 177 5.84 3.25 -7.96
CA GLN A 177 5.01 4.31 -7.34
C GLN A 177 5.85 5.54 -6.95
N LYS A 178 7.09 5.31 -6.49
CA LYS A 178 8.03 6.38 -6.17
C LYS A 178 8.38 7.21 -7.43
N PHE A 179 8.45 6.58 -8.59
CA PHE A 179 8.76 7.27 -9.86
C PHE A 179 7.72 8.33 -10.21
N MET A 180 6.44 8.10 -9.94
CA MET A 180 5.40 9.12 -10.13
C MET A 180 5.68 10.37 -9.30
N LEU A 181 5.96 10.17 -8.02
CA LEU A 181 6.24 11.25 -7.08
C LEU A 181 7.55 11.99 -7.42
N GLN A 182 8.58 11.23 -7.86
CA GLN A 182 9.84 11.81 -8.29
C GLN A 182 9.66 12.66 -9.55
N ALA A 183 8.89 12.20 -10.53
CA ALA A 183 8.61 12.96 -11.73
C ALA A 183 7.85 14.27 -11.43
N LEU A 184 6.85 14.23 -10.55
CA LEU A 184 6.14 15.42 -10.08
C LEU A 184 7.08 16.39 -9.33
N CYS A 185 7.92 15.86 -8.45
CA CYS A 185 8.89 16.68 -7.72
C CYS A 185 9.89 17.37 -8.67
N LEU A 186 10.45 16.63 -9.62
CA LEU A 186 11.34 17.17 -10.65
C LEU A 186 10.63 18.20 -11.54
N TYR A 187 9.39 17.96 -11.90
CA TYR A 187 8.59 18.90 -12.66
C TYR A 187 8.38 20.22 -11.90
N LYS A 188 8.01 20.16 -10.62
CA LYS A 188 7.71 21.35 -9.81
C LYS A 188 8.96 22.10 -9.32
N LYS A 189 9.94 21.36 -8.81
CA LYS A 189 11.11 21.94 -8.12
C LYS A 189 12.39 21.94 -8.96
N GLY A 190 12.45 21.14 -10.04
CA GLY A 190 13.65 20.99 -10.88
C GLY A 190 14.70 20.04 -10.31
N TYR A 191 14.55 19.60 -9.06
CA TYR A 191 15.39 18.62 -8.40
C TYR A 191 14.56 17.77 -7.43
N CYS A 192 15.04 16.58 -7.08
CA CYS A 192 14.29 15.66 -6.22
C CYS A 192 15.24 14.93 -5.27
N ARG A 193 15.44 15.48 -4.09
CA ARG A 193 16.03 14.77 -2.95
C ARG A 193 14.90 14.24 -2.05
N ARG A 194 15.23 13.38 -1.12
CA ARG A 194 14.25 12.82 -0.16
C ARG A 194 13.42 13.90 0.54
N ARG A 195 14.04 14.97 1.00
CA ARG A 195 13.37 16.10 1.66
C ARG A 195 12.33 16.77 0.76
N GLU A 196 12.71 17.05 -0.49
CA GLU A 196 11.82 17.68 -1.46
C GLU A 196 10.64 16.79 -1.82
N LEU A 197 10.88 15.48 -1.89
CA LEU A 197 9.83 14.49 -2.12
C LEU A 197 8.84 14.47 -0.95
N LEU A 198 9.32 14.41 0.29
CA LEU A 198 8.49 14.42 1.49
C LEU A 198 7.70 15.72 1.69
N THR A 199 8.13 16.81 1.09
CA THR A 199 7.44 18.12 1.12
C THR A 199 6.78 18.48 -0.21
N LEU A 200 6.41 17.48 -1.02
CA LEU A 200 5.81 17.71 -2.34
C LEU A 200 4.50 18.47 -2.27
N ASP A 201 3.71 18.27 -1.22
CA ASP A 201 2.45 19.00 -0.97
C ASP A 201 2.65 20.52 -0.89
N SER A 202 3.78 21.00 -0.37
CA SER A 202 4.08 22.43 -0.32
C SER A 202 4.15 23.08 -1.72
N SER A 203 4.49 22.30 -2.76
CA SER A 203 4.52 22.77 -4.14
C SER A 203 3.14 22.95 -4.77
N TYR A 204 2.11 22.50 -4.08
CA TYR A 204 0.72 22.60 -4.46
C TYR A 204 -0.11 23.38 -3.42
N THR A 205 0.56 24.10 -2.51
CA THR A 205 -0.10 24.93 -1.50
C THR A 205 0.08 26.40 -1.87
N GLU A 206 -1.02 27.10 -2.12
CA GLU A 206 -1.06 28.53 -2.42
C GLU A 206 -1.91 29.23 -1.35
N LEU A 207 -1.38 30.29 -0.75
CA LEU A 207 -2.04 31.04 0.34
C LEU A 207 -2.56 30.16 1.48
N GLY A 208 -1.82 29.07 1.79
CA GLY A 208 -2.20 28.12 2.85
C GLY A 208 -3.24 27.08 2.44
N GLN A 209 -3.75 27.13 1.21
CA GLN A 209 -4.71 26.17 0.67
C GLN A 209 -4.07 25.22 -0.32
N PHE A 210 -4.30 23.92 -0.15
CA PHE A 210 -3.81 22.91 -1.07
C PHE A 210 -4.68 22.89 -2.33
N GLN A 211 -4.04 22.92 -3.50
CA GLN A 211 -4.67 22.95 -4.82
C GLN A 211 -4.86 21.52 -5.34
N LYS A 212 -5.91 20.85 -4.87
CA LYS A 212 -6.21 19.44 -5.16
C LYS A 212 -6.34 19.18 -6.65
N GLU A 213 -7.18 19.94 -7.34
CA GLU A 213 -7.47 19.76 -8.77
C GLU A 213 -6.19 19.89 -9.61
N ARG A 214 -5.35 20.85 -9.25
CA ARG A 214 -4.05 21.05 -9.94
C ARG A 214 -3.08 19.89 -9.70
N PHE A 215 -3.09 19.34 -8.47
CA PHE A 215 -2.28 18.15 -8.18
C PHE A 215 -2.75 16.94 -8.98
N GLU A 216 -4.06 16.67 -9.01
CA GLU A 216 -4.64 15.54 -9.73
C GLU A 216 -4.46 15.70 -11.26
N GLU A 217 -4.56 16.92 -11.78
CA GLU A 217 -4.25 17.22 -13.19
C GLU A 217 -2.78 16.95 -13.52
N ASP A 218 -1.85 17.46 -12.71
CA ASP A 218 -0.42 17.22 -12.91
C ASP A 218 -0.09 15.73 -12.77
N TRP A 219 -0.72 15.00 -11.83
CA TRP A 219 -0.59 13.55 -11.70
C TRP A 219 -0.98 12.84 -12.99
N LYS A 220 -2.13 13.17 -13.56
CA LYS A 220 -2.62 12.58 -14.81
C LYS A 220 -1.65 12.86 -15.97
N LYS A 221 -1.17 14.10 -16.10
CA LYS A 221 -0.21 14.47 -17.13
C LYS A 221 1.15 13.76 -16.97
N ILE A 222 1.64 13.65 -15.74
CA ILE A 222 2.86 12.89 -15.45
C ILE A 222 2.69 11.40 -15.76
N SER A 223 1.53 10.80 -15.47
CA SER A 223 1.23 9.41 -15.83
C SER A 223 1.35 9.21 -17.35
N GLU A 224 0.76 10.11 -18.13
CA GLU A 224 0.86 10.10 -19.59
C GLU A 224 2.32 10.24 -20.07
N HIS A 225 3.10 11.13 -19.45
CA HIS A 225 4.49 11.33 -19.84
C HIS A 225 5.41 10.19 -19.40
N ILE A 226 5.13 9.51 -18.28
CA ILE A 226 5.81 8.26 -17.90
C ILE A 226 5.52 7.17 -18.94
N SER A 227 4.26 6.99 -19.33
CA SER A 227 3.90 6.05 -20.39
C SER A 227 4.63 6.35 -21.70
N LYS A 228 4.61 7.62 -22.18
CA LYS A 228 5.35 8.07 -23.36
C LYS A 228 6.86 7.87 -23.23
N THR A 229 7.41 8.03 -22.04
CA THR A 229 8.83 7.79 -21.76
C THR A 229 9.18 6.32 -21.94
N ILE A 230 8.37 5.43 -21.39
CA ILE A 230 8.56 3.98 -21.53
C ILE A 230 8.46 3.57 -22.99
N ASP A 231 7.45 4.08 -23.72
CA ASP A 231 7.32 3.85 -25.16
C ASP A 231 8.58 4.29 -25.92
N LYS A 232 9.10 5.48 -25.59
CA LYS A 232 10.31 6.00 -26.23
C LYS A 232 11.54 5.16 -25.90
N LEU A 233 11.69 4.73 -24.64
CA LEU A 233 12.79 3.86 -24.23
C LEU A 233 12.74 2.51 -24.93
N MET A 234 11.55 1.97 -25.16
CA MET A 234 11.35 0.65 -25.78
C MET A 234 11.22 0.70 -27.30
N SER A 235 11.05 1.88 -27.90
CA SER A 235 10.90 2.01 -29.33
C SER A 235 12.19 1.70 -30.09
N GLN A 236 12.08 0.84 -31.10
CA GLN A 236 13.18 0.51 -32.04
C GLN A 236 13.21 1.44 -33.27
N ARG A 237 12.31 2.45 -33.34
CA ARG A 237 12.28 3.43 -34.41
C ARG A 237 13.44 4.42 -34.24
N GLU A 238 13.79 5.16 -35.27
CA GLU A 238 14.89 6.13 -35.32
C GLU A 238 14.88 7.14 -34.17
N SER A 239 13.69 7.51 -33.67
CA SER A 239 13.53 8.42 -32.54
C SER A 239 13.46 7.72 -31.17
N GLY A 240 13.59 6.39 -31.13
CA GLY A 240 13.54 5.58 -29.90
C GLY A 240 14.92 5.28 -29.33
N PHE A 241 14.94 4.73 -28.11
CA PHE A 241 16.18 4.32 -27.45
C PHE A 241 16.51 2.82 -27.59
N GLY A 242 15.63 2.04 -28.25
CA GLY A 242 15.91 0.69 -28.72
C GLY A 242 15.86 -0.44 -27.70
N ALA A 243 15.39 -0.20 -26.48
CA ALA A 243 15.22 -1.28 -25.51
C ALA A 243 14.08 -2.23 -25.95
N VAL A 244 14.42 -3.47 -26.33
CA VAL A 244 13.45 -4.45 -26.85
C VAL A 244 12.47 -4.94 -25.78
N LYS A 245 12.89 -4.86 -24.52
CA LYS A 245 12.10 -5.27 -23.33
C LYS A 245 12.34 -4.27 -22.21
N PHE A 246 11.35 -4.09 -21.33
CA PHE A 246 11.51 -3.24 -20.15
C PHE A 246 12.71 -3.65 -19.28
N ALA A 247 12.92 -4.96 -19.10
CA ALA A 247 14.01 -5.51 -18.27
C ALA A 247 15.43 -5.17 -18.77
N ILE A 248 15.59 -4.73 -20.03
CA ILE A 248 16.90 -4.34 -20.55
C ILE A 248 17.11 -2.82 -20.62
N ILE A 249 16.18 -2.02 -20.05
CA ILE A 249 16.42 -0.57 -19.88
C ILE A 249 17.57 -0.42 -18.87
N PRO A 250 18.71 0.20 -19.27
CA PRO A 250 19.92 0.20 -18.45
C PRO A 250 19.73 0.83 -17.07
N TYR A 251 19.00 1.95 -17.02
CA TYR A 251 18.78 2.71 -15.79
C TYR A 251 17.32 3.16 -15.71
N THR A 252 16.46 2.38 -15.05
CA THR A 252 15.04 2.72 -14.88
C THR A 252 14.80 4.03 -14.12
N VAL A 253 15.77 4.45 -13.30
CA VAL A 253 15.77 5.75 -12.59
C VAL A 253 15.76 6.96 -13.52
N THR A 254 16.08 6.80 -14.80
CA THR A 254 15.97 7.85 -15.83
C THR A 254 14.51 8.12 -16.23
N ILE A 255 13.59 7.18 -16.00
CA ILE A 255 12.18 7.32 -16.37
C ILE A 255 11.53 8.58 -15.76
N PRO A 256 11.58 8.82 -14.43
CA PRO A 256 10.99 10.04 -13.86
C PRO A 256 11.66 11.32 -14.35
N VAL A 257 12.96 11.28 -14.64
CA VAL A 257 13.69 12.45 -15.17
C VAL A 257 13.20 12.79 -16.57
N ILE A 258 13.20 11.82 -17.49
CA ILE A 258 12.74 12.03 -18.86
C ILE A 258 11.28 12.44 -18.89
N ALA A 259 10.40 11.77 -18.11
CA ALA A 259 8.99 12.10 -18.04
C ALA A 259 8.74 13.55 -17.59
N SER A 260 9.46 14.02 -16.57
CA SER A 260 9.35 15.40 -16.08
C SER A 260 9.83 16.40 -17.14
N LEU A 261 10.91 16.08 -17.85
CA LEU A 261 11.43 16.92 -18.94
C LEU A 261 10.46 16.96 -20.12
N LEU A 262 9.92 15.81 -20.54
CA LEU A 262 8.92 15.75 -21.62
C LEU A 262 7.68 16.57 -21.29
N TYR A 263 7.24 16.55 -20.02
CA TYR A 263 6.13 17.39 -19.60
C TYR A 263 6.48 18.90 -19.67
N LYS A 264 7.66 19.28 -19.19
CA LYS A 264 8.13 20.69 -19.25
C LYS A 264 8.24 21.24 -20.67
N ILE A 265 8.61 20.39 -21.63
CA ILE A 265 8.82 20.84 -23.02
C ILE A 265 7.60 20.61 -23.91
N ALA A 266 6.50 20.09 -23.38
CA ALA A 266 5.34 19.67 -24.18
C ALA A 266 4.80 20.77 -25.10
N ASN A 267 4.75 22.00 -24.61
CA ASN A 267 4.19 23.17 -25.30
C ASN A 267 5.26 24.20 -25.70
N ARG A 268 6.53 23.78 -25.82
CA ARG A 268 7.60 24.70 -26.19
C ARG A 268 7.83 24.72 -27.71
N ASP A 269 8.07 25.90 -28.28
CA ASP A 269 8.38 26.05 -29.71
C ASP A 269 9.71 25.40 -30.09
N ASP A 270 10.69 25.39 -29.16
CA ASP A 270 12.00 24.76 -29.35
C ASP A 270 12.04 23.27 -28.92
N ARG A 271 10.87 22.61 -28.82
CA ARG A 271 10.76 21.21 -28.43
C ARG A 271 11.72 20.26 -29.17
N PRO A 272 11.88 20.31 -30.50
CA PRO A 272 12.83 19.43 -31.20
C PRO A 272 14.26 19.56 -30.69
N LYS A 273 14.73 20.80 -30.46
CA LYS A 273 16.03 21.10 -29.88
C LYS A 273 16.20 20.54 -28.46
N CYS A 274 15.15 20.67 -27.65
CA CYS A 274 15.12 20.12 -26.29
C CYS A 274 15.14 18.58 -26.32
N MET A 275 14.42 17.95 -27.25
CA MET A 275 14.43 16.50 -27.43
C MET A 275 15.83 15.97 -27.76
N SER A 276 16.56 16.60 -28.70
CA SER A 276 17.94 16.23 -29.01
C SER A 276 18.85 16.29 -27.79
N LYS A 277 18.68 17.29 -26.92
CA LYS A 277 19.45 17.40 -25.68
C LYS A 277 19.11 16.27 -24.68
N ILE A 278 17.83 15.87 -24.57
CA ILE A 278 17.40 14.75 -23.71
C ILE A 278 18.02 13.45 -24.22
N GLU A 279 18.03 13.24 -25.53
CA GLU A 279 18.64 12.06 -26.18
C GLU A 279 20.15 12.00 -25.94
N THR A 280 20.85 13.12 -26.15
CA THR A 280 22.28 13.22 -25.85
C THR A 280 22.57 12.94 -24.37
N TRP A 281 21.79 13.54 -23.48
CA TRP A 281 21.92 13.29 -22.04
C TRP A 281 21.71 11.82 -21.69
N TYR A 282 20.66 11.20 -22.21
CA TYR A 282 20.36 9.78 -21.93
C TYR A 282 21.51 8.87 -22.36
N TRP A 283 21.99 9.02 -23.57
CA TRP A 283 23.11 8.21 -24.06
C TRP A 283 24.42 8.51 -23.32
N SER A 284 24.66 9.75 -22.92
CA SER A 284 25.80 10.09 -22.08
C SER A 284 25.73 9.38 -20.72
N VAL A 285 24.57 9.32 -20.12
CA VAL A 285 24.34 8.61 -18.85
C VAL A 285 24.57 7.11 -19.02
N VAL A 286 24.03 6.52 -20.08
CA VAL A 286 24.17 5.07 -20.36
C VAL A 286 25.63 4.69 -20.62
N LEU A 287 26.33 5.46 -21.44
CA LEU A 287 27.71 5.18 -21.85
C LEU A 287 28.75 5.52 -20.77
N SER A 288 28.46 6.47 -19.88
CA SER A 288 29.38 6.87 -18.80
C SER A 288 29.31 6.03 -17.55
N ASP A 289 28.40 5.05 -17.51
CA ASP A 289 28.14 4.20 -16.34
C ASP A 289 27.88 5.00 -15.04
N SER A 290 27.33 6.22 -15.19
CA SER A 290 27.20 7.20 -14.10
C SER A 290 26.23 6.77 -12.99
N TYR A 291 25.40 5.75 -13.23
CA TYR A 291 24.40 5.24 -12.29
C TYR A 291 24.68 3.81 -11.83
N SER A 292 25.86 3.25 -12.08
CA SER A 292 26.22 1.88 -11.69
C SER A 292 26.40 1.69 -10.19
N SER A 293 26.71 2.77 -9.46
CA SER A 293 26.93 2.74 -8.02
C SER A 293 26.08 3.76 -7.28
N SER A 294 25.12 3.29 -6.46
CA SER A 294 24.21 4.05 -5.58
C SER A 294 23.40 5.18 -6.24
N THR A 295 22.16 4.85 -6.52
CA THR A 295 21.21 5.72 -7.25
C THR A 295 20.55 6.84 -6.44
N ASP A 296 20.68 6.87 -5.12
CA ASP A 296 19.95 7.82 -4.26
C ASP A 296 20.68 9.14 -3.97
N SER A 297 21.91 9.30 -4.42
CA SER A 297 22.75 10.48 -4.10
C SER A 297 23.27 11.28 -5.30
N LYS A 298 22.83 10.97 -6.53
CA LYS A 298 23.30 11.69 -7.76
C LYS A 298 22.23 12.46 -8.47
#